data_6ab5017e8b0716d0af01529263bbfebe
#
_entry.id   6ab5017e8b0716d0af01529263bbfebe
#
_cell.length_a   1.000
_cell.length_b   1.000
_cell.length_c   1.000
_cell.angle_alpha   90.00
_cell.angle_beta   90.00
_cell.angle_gamma   90.00
#
_symmetry.space_group_name_H-M   'P 1'
#
loop_
_entity.id
_entity.type
_entity.pdbx_description
1 polymer ?
#
loop_
_entity_poly.entity_id
_entity_poly.type
_entity_poly.pdbx_seq_one_letter_code
_entity_poly.pdbx_strand_id
1 'polypeptide(L)'
;STIQTSDQNEKQDIASATAKELNVAKKLSTLFKTFKWKDKVAEKGDKARTHTGIVAQEVQLAFKEEGLDASNYGLFTSDTWTNDDGKEQTRLGVRYPELFSFIFSSIEARLTALDAK
;
A
#
# COMPACT_ATOMS: atom_id res chain seq x y z
N SER A 1 0.25 -16.84 -13.05
CA SER A 1 -0.30 -16.32 -11.78
C SER A 1 0.28 -17.09 -10.61
N THR A 2 0.37 -16.45 -9.50
CA THR A 2 0.94 -17.02 -8.29
C THR A 2 -0.17 -17.43 -7.34
N ILE A 3 -0.15 -18.69 -6.91
CA ILE A 3 -1.04 -19.16 -5.86
C ILE A 3 -0.38 -18.84 -4.53
N GLN A 4 -1.10 -18.21 -3.64
CA GLN A 4 -0.63 -17.93 -2.29
C GLN A 4 -1.46 -18.71 -1.29
N THR A 5 -0.80 -19.21 -0.25
CA THR A 5 -1.47 -19.88 0.84
C THR A 5 -2.50 -18.95 1.48
N SER A 6 -3.71 -19.47 1.71
CA SER A 6 -4.79 -18.72 2.37
C SER A 6 -5.63 -19.62 3.26
N ASP A 7 -4.99 -20.65 3.81
CA ASP A 7 -5.63 -21.65 4.67
C ASP A 7 -5.87 -21.07 6.06
N GLN A 8 -7.10 -21.21 6.58
CA GLN A 8 -7.46 -20.68 7.89
C GLN A 8 -6.61 -21.28 9.02
N ASN A 9 -6.12 -22.51 8.85
CA ASN A 9 -5.31 -23.18 9.85
C ASN A 9 -3.93 -22.53 10.06
N GLU A 10 -3.52 -21.68 9.11
CA GLU A 10 -2.25 -20.95 9.18
C GLU A 10 -2.46 -19.48 9.52
N LYS A 11 -3.70 -19.07 9.79
CA LYS A 11 -4.04 -17.68 10.12
C LYS A 11 -4.51 -17.58 11.56
N GLN A 12 -4.31 -16.41 12.14
CA GLN A 12 -4.69 -16.08 13.49
C GLN A 12 -5.33 -14.70 13.51
N ASP A 13 -6.15 -14.42 14.53
CA ASP A 13 -6.78 -13.13 14.73
C ASP A 13 -7.60 -12.66 13.53
N ILE A 14 -8.30 -13.61 12.90
CA ILE A 14 -9.16 -13.32 11.75
C ILE A 14 -10.32 -12.43 12.19
N ALA A 15 -10.40 -11.25 11.58
CA ALA A 15 -11.41 -10.25 11.94
C ALA A 15 -11.73 -9.35 10.75
N SER A 16 -12.88 -8.68 10.82
CA SER A 16 -13.21 -7.62 9.87
C SER A 16 -12.33 -6.40 10.15
N ALA A 17 -12.09 -5.58 9.14
CA ALA A 17 -11.32 -4.36 9.31
C ALA A 17 -12.02 -3.44 10.31
N THR A 18 -11.21 -2.77 11.13
CA THR A 18 -11.71 -1.79 12.10
C THR A 18 -12.16 -0.51 11.40
N ALA A 19 -12.90 0.35 12.12
CA ALA A 19 -13.29 1.65 11.58
C ALA A 19 -12.09 2.49 11.16
N LYS A 20 -11.01 2.48 11.94
CA LYS A 20 -9.79 3.20 11.61
C LYS A 20 -9.13 2.63 10.34
N GLU A 21 -9.07 1.31 10.23
CA GLU A 21 -8.53 0.65 9.05
C GLU A 21 -9.35 0.97 7.80
N LEU A 22 -10.68 0.99 7.91
CA LEU A 22 -11.55 1.39 6.80
C LEU A 22 -11.32 2.85 6.40
N ASN A 23 -11.09 3.73 7.36
CA ASN A 23 -10.76 5.14 7.08
C ASN A 23 -9.43 5.25 6.32
N VAL A 24 -8.42 4.49 6.72
CA VAL A 24 -7.14 4.45 6.00
C VAL A 24 -7.37 3.96 4.57
N ALA A 25 -8.08 2.86 4.40
CA ALA A 25 -8.36 2.27 3.08
C ALA A 25 -9.06 3.27 2.16
N LYS A 26 -10.02 4.03 2.70
CA LYS A 26 -10.70 5.09 1.95
C LYS A 26 -9.72 6.16 1.50
N LYS A 27 -8.83 6.60 2.36
CA LYS A 27 -7.79 7.58 2.00
C LYS A 27 -6.89 7.03 0.90
N LEU A 28 -6.41 5.77 1.05
CA LEU A 28 -5.53 5.15 0.08
C LEU A 28 -6.16 5.08 -1.31
N SER A 29 -7.47 4.84 -1.39
CA SER A 29 -8.19 4.75 -2.67
C SER A 29 -8.13 6.03 -3.48
N THR A 30 -7.82 7.17 -2.85
CA THR A 30 -7.73 8.47 -3.52
C THR A 30 -6.30 8.88 -3.89
N LEU A 31 -5.30 8.06 -3.56
CA LEU A 31 -3.89 8.44 -3.65
C LEU A 31 -3.15 7.90 -4.87
N PHE A 32 -3.82 7.12 -5.73
CA PHE A 32 -3.17 6.59 -6.93
C PHE A 32 -2.82 7.70 -7.90
N LYS A 33 -1.59 7.65 -8.42
CA LYS A 33 -1.03 8.68 -9.30
C LYS A 33 -0.25 8.04 -10.42
N THR A 34 0.05 8.83 -11.42
CA THR A 34 0.98 8.43 -12.47
C THR A 34 2.37 8.97 -12.14
N PHE A 35 3.38 8.26 -12.61
CA PHE A 35 4.78 8.66 -12.38
C PHE A 35 5.69 8.01 -13.41
N LYS A 36 6.94 8.46 -13.41
CA LYS A 36 8.01 7.83 -14.19
C LYS A 36 9.18 7.51 -13.26
N TRP A 37 9.88 6.43 -13.53
CA TRP A 37 11.10 6.10 -12.79
C TRP A 37 12.23 7.07 -13.17
N LYS A 38 12.91 7.62 -12.18
CA LYS A 38 13.99 8.59 -12.40
C LYS A 38 15.11 8.04 -13.29
N ASP A 39 15.51 6.80 -13.06
CA ASP A 39 16.55 6.14 -13.86
C ASP A 39 16.13 5.96 -15.32
N LYS A 40 14.85 5.69 -15.56
CA LYS A 40 14.33 5.56 -16.92
C LYS A 40 14.22 6.89 -17.63
N VAL A 41 13.88 7.96 -16.93
CA VAL A 41 13.89 9.31 -17.49
C VAL A 41 15.34 9.72 -17.84
N ALA A 42 16.31 9.41 -16.97
CA ALA A 42 17.71 9.69 -17.26
C ALA A 42 18.21 8.93 -18.49
N GLU A 43 17.72 7.71 -18.70
CA GLU A 43 18.11 6.86 -19.82
C GLU A 43 17.38 7.19 -21.13
N LYS A 44 16.08 7.47 -21.07
CA LYS A 44 15.19 7.56 -22.24
C LYS A 44 14.53 8.91 -22.44
N GLY A 45 14.67 9.84 -21.49
CA GLY A 45 14.01 11.14 -21.55
C GLY A 45 12.48 11.01 -21.65
N ASP A 46 11.90 11.72 -22.59
CA ASP A 46 10.44 11.74 -22.79
C ASP A 46 9.85 10.38 -23.20
N LYS A 47 10.70 9.45 -23.63
CA LYS A 47 10.25 8.10 -24.01
C LYS A 47 10.11 7.16 -22.82
N ALA A 48 10.52 7.56 -21.63
CA ALA A 48 10.31 6.76 -20.43
C ALA A 48 8.80 6.54 -20.22
N ARG A 49 8.44 5.31 -19.83
CA ARG A 49 7.02 4.96 -19.68
C ARG A 49 6.40 5.62 -18.45
N THR A 50 5.13 5.94 -18.57
CA THR A 50 4.29 6.38 -17.46
C THR A 50 3.70 5.16 -16.76
N HIS A 51 3.87 5.12 -15.45
CA HIS A 51 3.34 4.06 -14.59
C HIS A 51 2.23 4.61 -13.71
N THR A 52 1.39 3.74 -13.19
CA THR A 52 0.36 4.09 -12.22
C THR A 52 0.64 3.34 -10.93
N GLY A 53 0.52 4.03 -9.81
CA GLY A 53 0.73 3.41 -8.51
C GLY A 53 0.54 4.39 -7.38
N ILE A 54 0.97 4.00 -6.21
CA ILE A 54 0.83 4.79 -4.99
C ILE A 54 2.23 5.10 -4.42
N VAL A 55 2.36 6.26 -3.81
CA VAL A 55 3.63 6.66 -3.16
C VAL A 55 3.64 6.08 -1.75
N ALA A 56 4.67 5.30 -1.42
CA ALA A 56 4.76 4.62 -0.13
C ALA A 56 4.75 5.57 1.06
N GLN A 57 5.36 6.75 0.94
CA GLN A 57 5.34 7.77 1.99
C GLN A 57 3.90 8.26 2.26
N GLU A 58 3.06 8.34 1.23
CA GLU A 58 1.66 8.72 1.41
C GLU A 58 0.85 7.62 2.09
N VAL A 59 1.18 6.35 1.82
CA VAL A 59 0.58 5.22 2.54
C VAL A 59 0.91 5.31 4.03
N GLN A 60 2.17 5.54 4.34
CA GLN A 60 2.63 5.68 5.73
C GLN A 60 1.89 6.81 6.46
N LEU A 61 1.73 7.95 5.80
CA LEU A 61 1.04 9.10 6.36
C LEU A 61 -0.44 8.81 6.61
N ALA A 62 -1.10 8.12 5.68
CA ALA A 62 -2.52 7.77 5.82
C ALA A 62 -2.78 6.94 7.07
N PHE A 63 -1.91 5.96 7.36
CA PHE A 63 -1.99 5.19 8.61
C PHE A 63 -1.76 6.08 9.83
N LYS A 64 -0.73 6.90 9.78
CA LYS A 64 -0.37 7.79 10.89
C LYS A 64 -1.50 8.73 11.26
N GLU A 65 -2.21 9.28 10.27
CA GLU A 65 -3.33 10.19 10.50
C GLU A 65 -4.48 9.53 11.27
N GLU A 66 -4.60 8.20 11.20
CA GLU A 66 -5.59 7.44 11.99
C GLU A 66 -5.00 6.87 13.27
N GLY A 67 -3.78 7.27 13.64
CA GLY A 67 -3.11 6.76 14.83
C GLY A 67 -2.59 5.33 14.70
N LEU A 68 -2.41 4.85 13.47
CA LEU A 68 -1.91 3.51 13.18
C LEU A 68 -0.50 3.58 12.60
N ASP A 69 0.21 2.47 12.67
CA ASP A 69 1.56 2.34 12.11
C ASP A 69 1.53 1.40 10.91
N ALA A 70 1.84 1.93 9.73
CA ALA A 70 1.86 1.16 8.49
C ALA A 70 2.79 -0.06 8.58
N SER A 71 3.86 0.01 9.38
CA SER A 71 4.82 -1.08 9.55
C SER A 71 4.21 -2.34 10.19
N ASN A 72 3.04 -2.20 10.82
CA ASN A 72 2.32 -3.35 11.41
C ASN A 72 1.44 -4.07 10.38
N TYR A 73 1.44 -3.60 9.14
CA TYR A 73 0.57 -4.12 8.07
C TYR A 73 1.41 -4.69 6.94
N GLY A 74 1.04 -5.88 6.48
CA GLY A 74 1.78 -6.57 5.43
C GLY A 74 1.81 -5.86 4.08
N LEU A 75 0.91 -4.89 3.87
CA LEU A 75 0.87 -4.13 2.61
C LEU A 75 2.02 -3.12 2.47
N PHE A 76 2.69 -2.76 3.57
CA PHE A 76 3.75 -1.76 3.60
C PHE A 76 5.08 -2.38 4.00
N THR A 77 6.17 -1.95 3.36
CA THR A 77 7.52 -2.41 3.69
C THR A 77 8.48 -1.24 3.85
N SER A 78 9.48 -1.44 4.71
CA SER A 78 10.59 -0.50 4.87
C SER A 78 11.86 -1.32 5.03
N ASP A 79 12.75 -1.24 4.04
CA ASP A 79 14.01 -1.97 4.02
C ASP A 79 15.18 -1.01 4.18
N THR A 80 16.07 -1.31 5.12
CA THR A 80 17.25 -0.51 5.39
C THR A 80 18.50 -1.37 5.18
N TRP A 81 19.48 -0.82 4.48
CA TRP A 81 20.76 -1.48 4.23
C TRP A 81 21.88 -0.46 4.22
N THR A 82 23.10 -0.94 4.30
CA THR A 82 24.29 -0.11 4.20
C THR A 82 24.86 -0.25 2.79
N ASN A 83 25.07 0.87 2.10
CA ASN A 83 25.64 0.85 0.74
C ASN A 83 27.17 0.70 0.77
N ASP A 84 27.77 0.65 -0.42
CA ASP A 84 29.23 0.46 -0.57
C ASP A 84 30.05 1.59 0.06
N ASP A 85 29.48 2.79 0.21
CA ASP A 85 30.11 3.93 0.84
C ASP A 85 29.96 3.93 2.36
N GLY A 86 29.37 2.87 2.94
CA GLY A 86 29.15 2.78 4.38
C GLY A 86 27.97 3.61 4.87
N LYS A 87 27.13 4.13 3.97
CA LYS A 87 25.96 4.94 4.33
C LYS A 87 24.71 4.08 4.39
N GLU A 88 23.89 4.36 5.39
CA GLU A 88 22.60 3.70 5.55
C GLU A 88 21.61 4.23 4.52
N GLN A 89 20.93 3.31 3.87
CA GLN A 89 19.88 3.60 2.87
C GLN A 89 18.57 2.95 3.29
N THR A 90 17.46 3.61 3.04
CA THR A 90 16.13 3.07 3.32
C THR A 90 15.29 3.17 2.06
N ARG A 91 14.56 2.10 1.77
CA ARG A 91 13.61 2.07 0.65
C ARG A 91 12.26 1.60 1.18
N LEU A 92 11.24 2.39 0.90
CA LEU A 92 9.86 2.04 1.22
C LEU A 92 9.22 1.31 0.04
N GLY A 93 8.28 0.43 0.33
CA GLY A 93 7.57 -0.33 -0.69
C GLY A 93 6.15 -0.67 -0.27
N VAL A 94 5.39 -1.16 -1.22
CA VAL A 94 4.03 -1.65 -0.98
C VAL A 94 3.85 -2.99 -1.68
N ARG A 95 3.03 -3.86 -1.07
CA ARG A 95 2.57 -5.10 -1.69
C ARG A 95 1.20 -4.83 -2.28
N TYR A 96 1.15 -4.63 -3.60
CA TYR A 96 -0.09 -4.21 -4.27
C TYR A 96 -1.26 -5.18 -4.09
N PRO A 97 -1.11 -6.52 -4.14
CA PRO A 97 -2.26 -7.40 -3.90
C PRO A 97 -2.91 -7.19 -2.53
N GLU A 98 -2.11 -7.03 -1.47
CA GLU A 98 -2.64 -6.74 -0.14
C GLU A 98 -3.24 -5.35 -0.04
N LEU A 99 -2.59 -4.36 -0.67
CA LEU A 99 -3.10 -3.00 -0.75
C LEU A 99 -4.49 -2.99 -1.41
N PHE A 100 -4.65 -3.70 -2.52
CA PHE A 100 -5.92 -3.76 -3.23
C PHE A 100 -6.99 -4.45 -2.39
N SER A 101 -6.66 -5.55 -1.72
CA SER A 101 -7.60 -6.24 -0.82
C SER A 101 -8.07 -5.32 0.30
N PHE A 102 -7.15 -4.57 0.87
CA PHE A 102 -7.43 -3.61 1.93
C PHE A 102 -8.39 -2.51 1.44
N ILE A 103 -8.13 -1.96 0.25
CA ILE A 103 -8.97 -0.92 -0.36
C ILE A 103 -10.34 -1.48 -0.72
N PHE A 104 -10.41 -2.68 -1.28
CA PHE A 104 -11.67 -3.30 -1.67
C PHE A 104 -12.62 -3.48 -0.48
N SER A 105 -12.09 -3.83 0.70
CA SER A 105 -12.93 -3.95 1.90
C SER A 105 -13.60 -2.63 2.26
N SER A 106 -12.92 -1.51 2.05
CA SER A 106 -13.49 -0.17 2.27
C SER A 106 -14.58 0.16 1.26
N ILE A 107 -14.38 -0.19 -0.01
CA ILE A 107 -15.36 0.05 -1.07
C ILE A 107 -16.63 -0.74 -0.79
N GLU A 108 -16.53 -2.01 -0.43
CA GLU A 108 -17.66 -2.84 -0.09
C GLU A 108 -18.43 -2.29 1.11
N ALA A 109 -17.72 -1.85 2.15
CA ALA A 109 -18.34 -1.26 3.33
C ALA A 109 -19.12 0.01 2.99
N ARG A 110 -18.59 0.84 2.09
CA ARG A 110 -19.26 2.07 1.64
C ARG A 110 -20.50 1.76 0.79
N LEU A 111 -20.40 0.77 -0.09
CA LEU A 111 -21.55 0.34 -0.89
C LEU A 111 -22.66 -0.21 -0.01
N THR A 112 -22.31 -1.04 0.97
CA THR A 112 -23.26 -1.58 1.95
C THR A 112 -23.97 -0.44 2.69
N ALA A 113 -23.24 0.57 3.13
CA ALA A 113 -23.81 1.73 3.81
C ALA A 113 -24.77 2.51 2.91
N LEU A 114 -24.44 2.66 1.62
CA LEU A 114 -25.32 3.33 0.65
C LEU A 114 -26.58 2.53 0.38
N ASP A 115 -26.47 1.21 0.28
CA ASP A 115 -27.62 0.33 0.02
C ASP A 115 -28.62 0.32 1.19
N ALA A 116 -28.15 0.65 2.40
CA ALA A 116 -28.98 0.69 3.59
C ALA A 116 -29.82 1.97 3.73
N LYS A 117 -29.63 2.95 2.86
CA LYS A 117 -30.35 4.23 2.91
C LYS A 117 -31.66 4.21 2.14
#